data_006124404661ba8475707552f89bab7e
#
_entry.id   006124404661ba8475707552f89bab7e
#
_cell.length_a   1.000
_cell.length_b   1.000
_cell.length_c   1.000
_cell.angle_alpha   90.00
_cell.angle_beta   90.00
_cell.angle_gamma   90.00
#
_symmetry.space_group_name_H-M   'P 1'
#
loop_
_entity.id
_entity.type
_entity.pdbx_description
1 polymer ?
#
loop_
_entity_poly.entity_id
_entity_poly.type
_entity_poly.pdbx_seq_one_letter_code
_entity_poly.pdbx_strand_id
1 'polypeptide(L)'
;MSISLQGKTILITGASSGIGAATARACTDAGMNCIITARREDCLLQLAKELGDTCIPIAGDVTDPGFNAHLMDQSNNIYAVFANAGHGLDQRLIEFDAEQFKQLFDLNVFASVELASLAAIQMVNKKEGHILLCTSCLSKFSVPQNSAYCGSKAALEAIAKSIRIELRKSKVCVSTVHPIGTTTEFFLESASRSGKDSSEFEKNTPAWLMQSPDKVANAVVKCLRKPKPEVWTSFTMRLISTLFSAFPRFAGLFTR
;
A
#
# COMPACT_ATOMS: atom_id res chain seq x y z
N MET A 1 2.45 -4.79 -25.05
CA MET A 1 2.52 -6.22 -24.74
C MET A 1 2.24 -6.41 -23.27
N SER A 2 1.66 -7.54 -22.85
CA SER A 2 1.42 -7.85 -21.43
C SER A 2 2.62 -8.62 -20.89
N ILE A 3 3.05 -8.32 -19.66
CA ILE A 3 4.16 -9.01 -19.00
C ILE A 3 3.63 -10.34 -18.45
N SER A 4 4.34 -11.45 -18.72
CA SER A 4 4.07 -12.71 -18.04
C SER A 4 4.51 -12.62 -16.58
N LEU A 5 3.64 -13.06 -15.68
CA LEU A 5 3.91 -13.10 -14.25
C LEU A 5 4.36 -14.47 -13.76
N GLN A 6 4.24 -15.50 -14.62
CA GLN A 6 4.56 -16.89 -14.26
C GLN A 6 6.00 -17.02 -13.75
N GLY A 7 6.16 -17.56 -12.55
CA GLY A 7 7.44 -17.80 -11.90
C GLY A 7 8.17 -16.53 -11.39
N LYS A 8 7.60 -15.33 -11.57
CA LYS A 8 8.17 -14.10 -11.02
C LYS A 8 7.84 -14.00 -9.54
N THR A 9 8.75 -13.42 -8.75
CA THR A 9 8.58 -13.25 -7.30
C THR A 9 8.12 -11.84 -6.96
N ILE A 10 7.13 -11.73 -6.07
CA ILE A 10 6.69 -10.47 -5.46
C ILE A 10 6.88 -10.51 -3.95
N LEU A 11 7.40 -9.42 -3.38
CA LEU A 11 7.44 -9.17 -1.93
C LEU A 11 6.27 -8.25 -1.54
N ILE A 12 5.47 -8.66 -0.56
CA ILE A 12 4.28 -7.93 -0.11
C ILE A 12 4.38 -7.67 1.40
N THR A 13 4.35 -6.40 1.80
CA THR A 13 4.30 -6.02 3.21
C THR A 13 2.86 -5.81 3.69
N GLY A 14 2.59 -6.02 4.99
CA GLY A 14 1.25 -5.93 5.56
C GLY A 14 0.32 -7.03 5.05
N ALA A 15 0.85 -8.24 4.86
CA ALA A 15 0.14 -9.35 4.23
C ALA A 15 -0.68 -10.21 5.20
N SER A 16 -0.70 -9.89 6.50
CA SER A 16 -1.48 -10.67 7.49
C SER A 16 -3.00 -10.52 7.34
N SER A 17 -3.47 -9.51 6.62
CA SER A 17 -4.91 -9.27 6.38
C SER A 17 -5.16 -8.33 5.19
N GLY A 18 -6.42 -8.07 4.91
CA GLY A 18 -6.88 -7.01 4.01
C GLY A 18 -6.28 -7.05 2.61
N ILE A 19 -5.83 -5.89 2.13
CA ILE A 19 -5.30 -5.72 0.77
C ILE A 19 -4.05 -6.58 0.54
N GLY A 20 -3.15 -6.66 1.54
CA GLY A 20 -1.92 -7.44 1.41
C GLY A 20 -2.19 -8.93 1.22
N ALA A 21 -3.04 -9.51 2.06
CA ALA A 21 -3.42 -10.93 1.96
C ALA A 21 -4.16 -11.24 0.65
N ALA A 22 -5.12 -10.39 0.26
CA ALA A 22 -5.82 -10.53 -1.02
C ALA A 22 -4.87 -10.41 -2.23
N THR A 23 -3.86 -9.52 -2.13
CA THR A 23 -2.86 -9.38 -3.20
C THR A 23 -1.97 -10.62 -3.30
N ALA A 24 -1.58 -11.22 -2.16
CA ALA A 24 -0.82 -12.46 -2.17
C ALA A 24 -1.59 -13.57 -2.89
N ARG A 25 -2.87 -13.77 -2.56
CA ARG A 25 -3.75 -14.73 -3.26
C ARG A 25 -3.80 -14.47 -4.76
N ALA A 26 -4.15 -13.27 -5.16
CA ALA A 26 -4.28 -12.91 -6.56
C ALA A 26 -2.97 -13.03 -7.36
N CYS A 27 -1.82 -12.77 -6.72
CA CYS A 27 -0.51 -12.96 -7.34
C CYS A 27 -0.16 -14.45 -7.48
N THR A 28 -0.44 -15.28 -6.48
CA THR A 28 -0.27 -16.73 -6.56
C THR A 28 -1.16 -17.33 -7.66
N ASP A 29 -2.43 -16.93 -7.75
CA ASP A 29 -3.35 -17.33 -8.83
C ASP A 29 -2.85 -16.88 -10.22
N ALA A 30 -2.09 -15.80 -10.28
CA ALA A 30 -1.45 -15.33 -11.50
C ALA A 30 -0.14 -16.06 -11.85
N GLY A 31 0.28 -17.04 -11.02
CA GLY A 31 1.48 -17.86 -11.20
C GLY A 31 2.75 -17.23 -10.62
N MET A 32 2.65 -16.24 -9.73
CA MET A 32 3.80 -15.65 -9.06
C MET A 32 4.18 -16.43 -7.80
N ASN A 33 5.46 -16.35 -7.44
CA ASN A 33 5.94 -16.69 -6.11
C ASN A 33 5.75 -15.48 -5.19
N CYS A 34 5.37 -15.68 -3.93
CA CYS A 34 5.13 -14.62 -2.98
C CYS A 34 6.08 -14.71 -1.79
N ILE A 35 6.71 -13.59 -1.42
CA ILE A 35 7.30 -13.38 -0.11
C ILE A 35 6.34 -12.46 0.63
N ILE A 36 5.81 -12.91 1.75
CA ILE A 36 4.80 -12.17 2.52
C ILE A 36 5.33 -11.82 3.90
N THR A 37 5.12 -10.58 4.33
CA THR A 37 5.56 -10.15 5.66
C THR A 37 4.53 -9.31 6.39
N ALA A 38 4.48 -9.50 7.69
CA ALA A 38 3.74 -8.70 8.67
C ALA A 38 4.20 -9.08 10.09
N ARG A 39 3.69 -8.38 11.11
CA ARG A 39 4.00 -8.66 12.52
C ARG A 39 3.30 -9.92 13.05
N ARG A 40 2.10 -10.25 12.56
CA ARG A 40 1.29 -11.39 13.02
C ARG A 40 1.72 -12.67 12.30
N GLU A 41 2.57 -13.44 12.95
CA GLU A 41 3.16 -14.67 12.41
C GLU A 41 2.12 -15.74 12.12
N ASP A 42 1.18 -15.95 13.03
CA ASP A 42 0.09 -16.92 12.91
C ASP A 42 -0.75 -16.70 11.65
N CYS A 43 -1.12 -15.44 11.38
CA CYS A 43 -1.85 -15.06 10.17
C CYS A 43 -1.04 -15.31 8.89
N LEU A 44 0.29 -15.03 8.92
CA LEU A 44 1.17 -15.27 7.78
C LEU A 44 1.34 -16.76 7.50
N LEU A 45 1.53 -17.58 8.54
CA LEU A 45 1.66 -19.03 8.42
C LEU A 45 0.37 -19.66 7.87
N GLN A 46 -0.79 -19.18 8.33
CA GLN A 46 -2.07 -19.63 7.78
C GLN A 46 -2.22 -19.27 6.30
N LEU A 47 -1.88 -18.04 5.91
CA LEU A 47 -1.93 -17.60 4.52
C LEU A 47 -0.92 -18.38 3.65
N ALA A 48 0.30 -18.58 4.13
CA ALA A 48 1.30 -19.36 3.40
C ALA A 48 0.86 -20.82 3.19
N LYS A 49 0.25 -21.43 4.20
CA LYS A 49 -0.33 -22.79 4.09
C LYS A 49 -1.44 -22.85 3.01
N GLU A 50 -2.26 -21.80 2.91
CA GLU A 50 -3.29 -21.68 1.88
C GLU A 50 -2.69 -21.55 0.47
N LEU A 51 -1.62 -20.76 0.33
CA LEU A 51 -0.98 -20.43 -0.95
C LEU A 51 0.02 -21.50 -1.44
N GLY A 52 0.42 -22.41 -0.56
CA GLY A 52 1.32 -23.53 -0.88
C GLY A 52 2.80 -23.14 -0.99
N ASP A 53 3.60 -24.02 -1.57
CA ASP A 53 5.07 -23.98 -1.55
C ASP A 53 5.70 -22.76 -2.25
N THR A 54 4.92 -22.01 -3.01
CA THR A 54 5.37 -20.78 -3.70
C THR A 54 5.29 -19.53 -2.84
N CYS A 55 4.87 -19.68 -1.57
CA CYS A 55 4.69 -18.59 -0.63
C CYS A 55 5.62 -18.73 0.58
N ILE A 56 6.47 -17.73 0.81
CA ILE A 56 7.43 -17.67 1.94
C ILE A 56 6.92 -16.63 2.93
N PRO A 57 6.49 -17.04 4.13
CA PRO A 57 6.11 -16.12 5.21
C PRO A 57 7.34 -15.70 6.01
N ILE A 58 7.46 -14.39 6.31
CA ILE A 58 8.53 -13.84 7.15
C ILE A 58 7.89 -12.85 8.12
N ALA A 59 7.82 -13.23 9.40
CA ALA A 59 7.27 -12.37 10.43
C ALA A 59 8.29 -11.32 10.87
N GLY A 60 7.82 -10.07 11.07
CA GLY A 60 8.62 -8.97 11.59
C GLY A 60 7.97 -7.62 11.36
N ASP A 61 8.62 -6.57 11.87
CA ASP A 61 8.18 -5.19 11.68
C ASP A 61 9.07 -4.49 10.65
N VAL A 62 8.46 -3.98 9.60
CA VAL A 62 9.15 -3.26 8.51
C VAL A 62 9.75 -1.93 8.98
N THR A 63 9.43 -1.47 10.19
CA THR A 63 10.04 -0.29 10.82
C THR A 63 11.30 -0.62 11.60
N ASP A 64 11.59 -1.91 11.83
CA ASP A 64 12.80 -2.34 12.52
C ASP A 64 14.04 -2.15 11.62
N PRO A 65 15.13 -1.59 12.16
CA PRO A 65 16.35 -1.35 11.40
C PRO A 65 16.88 -2.64 10.76
N GLY A 66 17.11 -2.62 9.45
CA GLY A 66 17.67 -3.74 8.70
C GLY A 66 16.67 -4.82 8.31
N PHE A 67 15.43 -4.79 8.79
CA PHE A 67 14.45 -5.82 8.44
C PHE A 67 14.06 -5.79 6.96
N ASN A 68 13.90 -4.61 6.37
CA ASN A 68 13.65 -4.49 4.92
C ASN A 68 14.81 -5.03 4.09
N ALA A 69 16.06 -4.85 4.52
CA ALA A 69 17.23 -5.45 3.86
C ALA A 69 17.17 -6.99 3.96
N HIS A 70 16.88 -7.53 5.16
CA HIS A 70 16.69 -8.96 5.36
C HIS A 70 15.60 -9.53 4.43
N LEU A 71 14.46 -8.83 4.24
CA LEU A 71 13.42 -9.24 3.31
C LEU A 71 13.92 -9.30 1.86
N MET A 72 14.71 -8.32 1.45
CA MET A 72 15.26 -8.28 0.09
C MET A 72 16.31 -9.37 -0.17
N ASP A 73 16.98 -9.85 0.87
CA ASP A 73 17.98 -10.93 0.78
C ASP A 73 17.35 -12.33 0.65
N GLN A 74 16.04 -12.47 0.90
CA GLN A 74 15.35 -13.76 0.78
C GLN A 74 15.29 -14.30 -0.65
N SER A 75 15.46 -13.45 -1.64
CA SER A 75 15.52 -13.86 -3.04
C SER A 75 16.29 -12.86 -3.88
N ASN A 76 17.29 -13.34 -4.58
CA ASN A 76 17.99 -12.54 -5.58
C ASN A 76 17.12 -12.25 -6.82
N ASN A 77 15.88 -12.75 -6.88
CA ASN A 77 15.03 -12.62 -8.05
C ASN A 77 13.65 -12.00 -7.76
N ILE A 78 13.61 -11.01 -6.88
CA ILE A 78 12.40 -10.23 -6.65
C ILE A 78 12.13 -9.37 -7.88
N TYR A 79 11.03 -9.68 -8.57
CA TYR A 79 10.53 -8.91 -9.71
C TYR A 79 9.71 -7.71 -9.27
N ALA A 80 8.91 -7.84 -8.22
CA ALA A 80 8.07 -6.77 -7.74
C ALA A 80 8.13 -6.63 -6.21
N VAL A 81 7.95 -5.41 -5.72
CA VAL A 81 7.66 -5.14 -4.31
C VAL A 81 6.33 -4.40 -4.22
N PHE A 82 5.49 -4.79 -3.27
CA PHE A 82 4.29 -4.06 -2.91
C PHE A 82 4.41 -3.59 -1.46
N ALA A 83 4.89 -2.35 -1.27
CA ALA A 83 4.93 -1.68 0.02
C ALA A 83 3.50 -1.26 0.40
N ASN A 84 2.82 -2.16 1.12
CA ASN A 84 1.41 -2.04 1.46
C ASN A 84 1.19 -1.86 2.96
N ALA A 85 2.13 -2.27 3.82
CA ALA A 85 2.03 -2.06 5.26
C ALA A 85 1.72 -0.60 5.60
N GLY A 86 0.78 -0.40 6.51
CA GLY A 86 0.36 0.94 6.91
C GLY A 86 -0.87 0.90 7.81
N HIS A 87 -1.09 1.96 8.55
CA HIS A 87 -2.29 2.16 9.35
C HIS A 87 -2.83 3.58 9.21
N GLY A 88 -4.05 3.79 9.66
CA GLY A 88 -4.68 5.11 9.81
C GLY A 88 -4.45 5.68 11.20
N LEU A 89 -4.67 6.99 11.33
CA LEU A 89 -4.77 7.69 12.59
C LEU A 89 -5.86 8.75 12.45
N ASP A 90 -6.93 8.58 13.20
CA ASP A 90 -8.08 9.50 13.23
C ASP A 90 -7.98 10.37 14.49
N GLN A 91 -7.33 11.53 14.35
CA GLN A 91 -7.01 12.43 15.45
C GLN A 91 -7.27 13.89 15.05
N ARG A 92 -7.96 14.63 15.90
CA ARG A 92 -8.11 16.08 15.74
C ARG A 92 -6.75 16.76 16.00
N LEU A 93 -6.46 17.84 15.28
CA LEU A 93 -5.20 18.57 15.46
C LEU A 93 -5.02 19.08 16.89
N ILE A 94 -6.12 19.43 17.57
CA ILE A 94 -6.09 19.88 18.97
C ILE A 94 -5.77 18.75 19.98
N GLU A 95 -5.80 17.51 19.54
CA GLU A 95 -5.50 16.29 20.31
C GLU A 95 -4.15 15.69 19.85
N PHE A 96 -3.30 16.49 19.23
CA PHE A 96 -2.06 16.05 18.58
C PHE A 96 -1.14 15.27 19.53
N ASP A 97 -0.81 14.04 19.14
CA ASP A 97 0.18 13.17 19.76
C ASP A 97 1.36 12.99 18.82
N ALA A 98 2.50 13.58 19.17
CA ALA A 98 3.71 13.57 18.35
C ALA A 98 4.26 12.15 18.13
N GLU A 99 4.14 11.28 19.13
CA GLU A 99 4.65 9.91 19.05
C GLU A 99 3.80 9.06 18.10
N GLN A 100 2.49 9.12 18.19
CA GLN A 100 1.59 8.42 17.27
C GLN A 100 1.76 8.94 15.84
N PHE A 101 1.92 10.26 15.67
CA PHE A 101 2.16 10.86 14.37
C PHE A 101 3.47 10.36 13.75
N LYS A 102 4.55 10.31 14.56
CA LYS A 102 5.84 9.81 14.15
C LYS A 102 5.75 8.32 13.75
N GLN A 103 5.17 7.48 14.58
CA GLN A 103 4.99 6.04 14.30
C GLN A 103 4.22 5.79 12.99
N LEU A 104 3.19 6.61 12.72
CA LEU A 104 2.45 6.53 11.48
C LEU A 104 3.34 6.87 10.27
N PHE A 105 4.17 7.89 10.35
CA PHE A 105 5.10 8.25 9.28
C PHE A 105 6.23 7.22 9.14
N ASP A 106 6.75 6.70 10.24
CA ASP A 106 7.77 5.64 10.22
C ASP A 106 7.28 4.43 9.41
N LEU A 107 6.04 3.98 9.64
CA LEU A 107 5.47 2.86 8.92
C LEU A 107 5.02 3.23 7.50
N ASN A 108 4.15 4.26 7.37
CA ASN A 108 3.50 4.54 6.09
C ASN A 108 4.46 5.13 5.04
N VAL A 109 5.50 5.84 5.48
CA VAL A 109 6.41 6.57 4.60
C VAL A 109 7.81 5.98 4.64
N PHE A 110 8.49 6.05 5.78
CA PHE A 110 9.92 5.70 5.84
C PHE A 110 10.18 4.23 5.52
N ALA A 111 9.48 3.30 6.13
CA ALA A 111 9.62 1.87 5.83
C ALA A 111 9.29 1.54 4.37
N SER A 112 8.23 2.18 3.80
CA SER A 112 7.85 1.99 2.40
C SER A 112 8.89 2.51 1.42
N VAL A 113 9.52 3.65 1.73
CA VAL A 113 10.56 4.28 0.91
C VAL A 113 11.87 3.52 1.01
N GLU A 114 12.26 3.06 2.20
CA GLU A 114 13.43 2.20 2.41
C GLU A 114 13.32 0.93 1.58
N LEU A 115 12.19 0.21 1.68
CA LEU A 115 11.96 -0.99 0.85
C LEU A 115 12.03 -0.68 -0.64
N ALA A 116 11.43 0.43 -1.08
CA ALA A 116 11.49 0.87 -2.47
C ALA A 116 12.92 1.17 -2.94
N SER A 117 13.73 1.77 -2.09
CA SER A 117 15.16 2.07 -2.36
C SER A 117 15.97 0.79 -2.52
N LEU A 118 15.85 -0.14 -1.57
CA LEU A 118 16.53 -1.44 -1.62
C LEU A 118 16.13 -2.25 -2.86
N ALA A 119 14.83 -2.27 -3.17
CA ALA A 119 14.32 -2.91 -4.37
C ALA A 119 14.85 -2.26 -5.66
N ALA A 120 14.90 -0.91 -5.70
CA ALA A 120 15.41 -0.19 -6.85
C ALA A 120 16.87 -0.55 -7.17
N ILE A 121 17.72 -0.68 -6.15
CA ILE A 121 19.13 -1.09 -6.31
C ILE A 121 19.23 -2.45 -7.03
N GLN A 122 18.48 -3.45 -6.59
CA GLN A 122 18.48 -4.77 -7.23
C GLN A 122 17.90 -4.72 -8.65
N MET A 123 16.75 -4.04 -8.82
CA MET A 123 16.01 -3.99 -10.08
C MET A 123 16.73 -3.20 -11.17
N VAL A 124 17.42 -2.11 -10.83
CA VAL A 124 18.22 -1.31 -11.78
C VAL A 124 19.36 -2.14 -12.36
N ASN A 125 20.05 -2.92 -11.53
CA ASN A 125 21.13 -3.81 -11.97
C ASN A 125 20.62 -4.89 -12.93
N LYS A 126 19.39 -5.39 -12.71
CA LYS A 126 18.73 -6.39 -13.58
C LYS A 126 18.05 -5.78 -14.81
N LYS A 127 17.87 -4.48 -14.84
CA LYS A 127 17.10 -3.74 -15.87
C LYS A 127 15.67 -4.27 -16.01
N GLU A 128 15.10 -4.74 -14.91
CA GLU A 128 13.72 -5.24 -14.81
C GLU A 128 13.23 -5.10 -13.39
N GLY A 129 11.96 -4.68 -13.22
CA GLY A 129 11.31 -4.67 -11.91
C GLY A 129 10.10 -3.76 -11.83
N HIS A 130 9.34 -3.91 -10.73
CA HIS A 130 8.15 -3.11 -10.50
C HIS A 130 8.00 -2.78 -9.00
N ILE A 131 8.07 -1.52 -8.66
CA ILE A 131 7.84 -0.99 -7.31
C ILE A 131 6.39 -0.47 -7.25
N LEU A 132 5.58 -1.03 -6.35
CA LEU A 132 4.22 -0.57 -6.08
C LEU A 132 4.16 -0.02 -4.66
N LEU A 133 3.65 1.19 -4.51
CA LEU A 133 3.48 1.88 -3.23
C LEU A 133 1.98 2.07 -2.95
N CYS A 134 1.50 1.55 -1.82
CA CYS A 134 0.11 1.67 -1.43
C CYS A 134 -0.15 3.05 -0.82
N THR A 135 -0.66 3.95 -1.64
CA THR A 135 -1.11 5.29 -1.23
C THR A 135 -2.58 5.24 -0.76
N SER A 136 -3.40 6.18 -1.17
CA SER A 136 -4.84 6.25 -0.92
C SER A 136 -5.47 7.25 -1.88
N CYS A 137 -6.78 7.22 -2.07
CA CYS A 137 -7.48 8.35 -2.66
C CYS A 137 -7.25 9.64 -1.83
N LEU A 138 -7.07 9.50 -0.51
CA LEU A 138 -6.76 10.61 0.40
C LEU A 138 -5.33 11.18 0.26
N SER A 139 -4.50 10.65 -0.63
CA SER A 139 -3.25 11.30 -1.03
C SER A 139 -3.48 12.54 -1.91
N LYS A 140 -4.68 12.69 -2.48
CA LYS A 140 -5.05 13.78 -3.40
C LYS A 140 -5.88 14.89 -2.74
N PHE A 141 -6.57 14.59 -1.66
CA PHE A 141 -7.38 15.53 -0.88
C PHE A 141 -7.41 15.09 0.57
N SER A 142 -7.77 16.00 1.46
CA SER A 142 -7.79 15.74 2.89
C SER A 142 -9.21 15.76 3.44
N VAL A 143 -9.43 15.00 4.50
CA VAL A 143 -10.69 14.99 5.27
C VAL A 143 -10.39 15.36 6.72
N PRO A 144 -11.36 15.91 7.46
CA PRO A 144 -11.18 16.23 8.88
C PRO A 144 -10.70 15.02 9.68
N GLN A 145 -9.97 15.25 10.75
CA GLN A 145 -9.44 14.25 11.70
C GLN A 145 -8.40 13.27 11.12
N ASN A 146 -8.11 13.30 9.82
CA ASN A 146 -7.17 12.41 9.16
C ASN A 146 -5.91 13.13 8.66
N SER A 147 -5.51 14.25 9.28
CA SER A 147 -4.38 15.05 8.79
C SER A 147 -3.07 14.28 8.71
N ALA A 148 -2.76 13.47 9.73
CA ALA A 148 -1.56 12.63 9.75
C ALA A 148 -1.59 11.59 8.60
N TYR A 149 -2.68 10.87 8.47
CA TYR A 149 -2.84 9.85 7.44
C TYR A 149 -2.80 10.44 6.03
N CYS A 150 -3.59 11.47 5.75
CA CYS A 150 -3.59 12.17 4.47
C CYS A 150 -2.20 12.72 4.13
N GLY A 151 -1.53 13.34 5.12
CA GLY A 151 -0.16 13.85 4.98
C GLY A 151 0.83 12.74 4.63
N SER A 152 0.78 11.60 5.32
CA SER A 152 1.67 10.45 5.04
C SER A 152 1.46 9.88 3.63
N LYS A 153 0.20 9.75 3.20
CA LYS A 153 -0.12 9.20 1.87
C LYS A 153 0.19 10.19 0.73
N ALA A 154 0.05 11.50 0.98
CA ALA A 154 0.47 12.55 0.05
C ALA A 154 2.00 12.62 -0.07
N ALA A 155 2.73 12.50 1.04
CA ALA A 155 4.20 12.44 1.05
C ALA A 155 4.69 11.22 0.24
N LEU A 156 4.14 10.02 0.52
CA LEU A 156 4.50 8.80 -0.20
C LEU A 156 4.22 8.91 -1.70
N GLU A 157 3.12 9.54 -2.09
CA GLU A 157 2.79 9.78 -3.51
C GLU A 157 3.77 10.75 -4.18
N ALA A 158 4.14 11.84 -3.52
CA ALA A 158 5.11 12.80 -4.04
C ALA A 158 6.49 12.14 -4.24
N ILE A 159 6.94 11.35 -3.27
CA ILE A 159 8.18 10.56 -3.35
C ILE A 159 8.10 9.57 -4.51
N ALA A 160 7.00 8.84 -4.66
CA ALA A 160 6.81 7.89 -5.76
C ALA A 160 6.91 8.55 -7.14
N LYS A 161 6.39 9.78 -7.28
CA LYS A 161 6.52 10.56 -8.53
C LYS A 161 7.97 10.89 -8.84
N SER A 162 8.77 11.28 -7.85
CA SER A 162 10.21 11.55 -8.00
C SER A 162 10.97 10.29 -8.39
N ILE A 163 10.79 9.20 -7.65
CA ILE A 163 11.43 7.90 -7.95
C ILE A 163 11.11 7.44 -9.37
N ARG A 164 9.86 7.63 -9.84
CA ARG A 164 9.45 7.27 -11.21
C ARG A 164 10.24 8.05 -12.27
N ILE A 165 10.54 9.32 -12.03
CA ILE A 165 11.32 10.15 -12.94
C ILE A 165 12.79 9.70 -12.93
N GLU A 166 13.34 9.43 -11.76
CA GLU A 166 14.72 8.95 -11.60
C GLU A 166 14.95 7.61 -12.32
N LEU A 167 14.01 6.66 -12.14
CA LEU A 167 14.12 5.31 -12.68
C LEU A 167 13.65 5.16 -14.13
N ARG A 168 13.19 6.21 -14.80
CA ARG A 168 12.59 6.13 -16.16
C ARG A 168 13.48 5.48 -17.22
N LYS A 169 14.82 5.53 -17.06
CA LYS A 169 15.79 4.94 -17.99
C LYS A 169 16.23 3.53 -17.62
N SER A 170 15.88 3.04 -16.43
CA SER A 170 16.36 1.77 -15.89
C SER A 170 15.49 0.54 -16.24
N LYS A 171 14.35 0.74 -16.93
CA LYS A 171 13.31 -0.27 -17.17
C LYS A 171 12.64 -0.78 -15.89
N VAL A 172 12.75 -0.05 -14.78
CA VAL A 172 12.03 -0.32 -13.54
C VAL A 172 10.77 0.52 -13.52
N CYS A 173 9.62 -0.13 -13.31
CA CYS A 173 8.33 0.53 -13.21
C CYS A 173 8.07 0.98 -11.77
N VAL A 174 7.43 2.14 -11.59
CA VAL A 174 7.00 2.63 -10.28
C VAL A 174 5.53 3.01 -10.36
N SER A 175 4.70 2.42 -9.52
CA SER A 175 3.25 2.63 -9.50
C SER A 175 2.77 3.01 -8.11
N THR A 176 1.84 3.95 -8.02
CA THR A 176 1.06 4.20 -6.81
C THR A 176 -0.30 3.52 -6.91
N VAL A 177 -0.71 2.86 -5.85
CA VAL A 177 -2.03 2.21 -5.74
C VAL A 177 -2.91 3.10 -4.87
N HIS A 178 -4.08 3.50 -5.37
CA HIS A 178 -5.01 4.43 -4.71
C HIS A 178 -6.31 3.69 -4.33
N PRO A 179 -6.32 2.93 -3.22
CA PRO A 179 -7.55 2.37 -2.71
C PRO A 179 -8.50 3.49 -2.25
N ILE A 180 -9.78 3.19 -2.34
CA ILE A 180 -10.83 3.91 -1.60
C ILE A 180 -11.11 3.17 -0.29
N GLY A 181 -12.15 3.53 0.45
CA GLY A 181 -12.58 2.75 1.62
C GLY A 181 -12.61 1.27 1.28
N THR A 182 -11.83 0.47 2.01
CA THR A 182 -11.72 -0.97 1.74
C THR A 182 -12.09 -1.73 3.01
N THR A 183 -13.02 -2.67 2.90
CA THR A 183 -13.49 -3.47 4.03
C THR A 183 -12.37 -4.38 4.53
N THR A 184 -11.60 -3.90 5.50
CA THR A 184 -10.45 -4.56 6.09
C THR A 184 -10.36 -4.22 7.58
N GLU A 185 -9.51 -4.89 8.32
CA GLU A 185 -9.18 -4.56 9.71
C GLU A 185 -8.54 -3.15 9.88
N PHE A 186 -8.19 -2.49 8.79
CA PHE A 186 -7.56 -1.16 8.79
C PHE A 186 -8.37 -0.13 9.60
N PHE A 187 -9.68 -0.13 9.46
CA PHE A 187 -10.56 0.80 10.19
C PHE A 187 -10.66 0.45 11.67
N LEU A 188 -10.68 -0.85 12.01
CA LEU A 188 -10.64 -1.33 13.38
C LEU A 188 -9.34 -0.92 14.06
N GLU A 189 -8.21 -1.11 13.40
CA GLU A 189 -6.89 -0.72 13.92
C GLU A 189 -6.76 0.80 14.05
N SER A 190 -7.25 1.58 13.06
CA SER A 190 -7.25 3.04 13.13
C SER A 190 -8.10 3.56 14.31
N ALA A 191 -9.28 3.01 14.50
CA ALA A 191 -10.17 3.37 15.62
C ALA A 191 -9.54 3.01 16.97
N SER A 192 -8.98 1.81 17.11
CA SER A 192 -8.29 1.36 18.33
C SER A 192 -7.15 2.30 18.72
N ARG A 193 -6.30 2.69 17.75
CA ARG A 193 -5.18 3.63 17.98
C ARG A 193 -5.66 5.02 18.34
N SER A 194 -6.81 5.41 17.83
CA SER A 194 -7.42 6.74 18.06
C SER A 194 -8.33 6.78 19.29
N GLY A 195 -8.49 5.66 20.02
CA GLY A 195 -9.38 5.57 21.18
C GLY A 195 -10.87 5.74 20.82
N LYS A 196 -11.25 5.45 19.57
CA LYS A 196 -12.62 5.61 19.04
C LYS A 196 -13.32 4.27 18.80
N ASP A 197 -14.65 4.30 18.72
CA ASP A 197 -15.45 3.13 18.34
C ASP A 197 -15.44 2.97 16.80
N SER A 198 -14.99 1.82 16.34
CA SER A 198 -14.96 1.48 14.92
C SER A 198 -16.34 1.43 14.26
N SER A 199 -17.40 1.18 15.05
CA SER A 199 -18.78 1.13 14.55
C SER A 199 -19.28 2.47 13.99
N GLU A 200 -18.71 3.60 14.45
CA GLU A 200 -19.07 4.93 13.94
C GLU A 200 -18.55 5.15 12.53
N PHE A 201 -17.39 4.60 12.20
CA PHE A 201 -16.81 4.74 10.86
C PHE A 201 -17.62 3.98 9.81
N GLU A 202 -18.00 2.75 10.11
CA GLU A 202 -18.80 1.93 9.18
C GLU A 202 -20.17 2.54 8.91
N LYS A 203 -20.82 3.10 9.94
CA LYS A 203 -22.11 3.78 9.82
C LYS A 203 -22.07 5.05 8.99
N ASN A 204 -20.96 5.78 9.04
CA ASN A 204 -20.81 7.10 8.41
C ASN A 204 -20.20 7.04 7.00
N THR A 205 -19.68 5.88 6.57
CA THR A 205 -19.07 5.76 5.25
C THR A 205 -20.10 5.24 4.24
N PRO A 206 -20.44 6.02 3.20
CA PRO A 206 -21.36 5.59 2.17
C PRO A 206 -20.91 4.29 1.50
N ALA A 207 -21.82 3.34 1.28
CA ALA A 207 -21.49 2.03 0.70
C ALA A 207 -20.78 2.10 -0.67
N TRP A 208 -21.04 3.13 -1.48
CA TRP A 208 -20.37 3.34 -2.77
C TRP A 208 -18.89 3.75 -2.64
N LEU A 209 -18.48 4.19 -1.44
CA LEU A 209 -17.06 4.48 -1.11
C LEU A 209 -16.33 3.24 -0.58
N MET A 210 -17.05 2.13 -0.35
CA MET A 210 -16.47 0.88 0.15
C MET A 210 -16.23 -0.11 -0.99
N GLN A 211 -15.17 -0.89 -0.86
CA GLN A 211 -14.81 -1.94 -1.82
C GLN A 211 -14.19 -3.15 -1.10
N SER A 212 -14.18 -4.30 -1.77
CA SER A 212 -13.47 -5.47 -1.26
C SER A 212 -11.95 -5.36 -1.46
N PRO A 213 -11.13 -6.00 -0.60
CA PRO A 213 -9.69 -6.14 -0.81
C PRO A 213 -9.33 -6.76 -2.15
N ASP A 214 -10.13 -7.73 -2.62
CA ASP A 214 -9.91 -8.43 -3.90
C ASP A 214 -9.97 -7.50 -5.11
N LYS A 215 -10.82 -6.46 -5.05
CA LYS A 215 -10.87 -5.46 -6.12
C LYS A 215 -9.56 -4.69 -6.23
N VAL A 216 -8.92 -4.39 -5.11
CA VAL A 216 -7.60 -3.75 -5.06
C VAL A 216 -6.53 -4.73 -5.55
N ALA A 217 -6.52 -5.96 -5.05
CA ALA A 217 -5.60 -7.02 -5.43
C ALA A 217 -5.61 -7.28 -6.95
N ASN A 218 -6.82 -7.42 -7.53
CA ASN A 218 -6.97 -7.59 -8.96
C ASN A 218 -6.47 -6.39 -9.78
N ALA A 219 -6.60 -5.18 -9.26
CA ALA A 219 -6.04 -3.99 -9.91
C ALA A 219 -4.51 -3.97 -9.84
N VAL A 220 -3.91 -4.44 -8.75
CA VAL A 220 -2.45 -4.64 -8.60
C VAL A 220 -1.95 -5.66 -9.62
N VAL A 221 -2.56 -6.84 -9.72
CA VAL A 221 -2.17 -7.87 -10.71
C VAL A 221 -2.30 -7.36 -12.15
N LYS A 222 -3.38 -6.63 -12.47
CA LYS A 222 -3.52 -5.98 -13.78
C LYS A 222 -2.40 -4.97 -14.05
N CYS A 223 -1.98 -4.22 -13.01
CA CYS A 223 -0.87 -3.28 -13.13
C CYS A 223 0.47 -4.00 -13.29
N LEU A 224 0.71 -5.11 -12.60
CA LEU A 224 1.91 -5.93 -12.79
C LEU A 224 2.03 -6.45 -14.24
N ARG A 225 0.91 -6.87 -14.84
CA ARG A 225 0.86 -7.32 -16.25
C ARG A 225 1.00 -6.16 -17.25
N LYS A 226 0.48 -5.01 -16.93
CA LYS A 226 0.51 -3.80 -17.78
C LYS A 226 0.75 -2.57 -16.90
N PRO A 227 2.02 -2.22 -16.66
CA PRO A 227 2.41 -1.16 -15.74
C PRO A 227 1.77 0.20 -16.09
N LYS A 228 1.32 0.88 -15.04
CA LYS A 228 0.73 2.23 -15.10
C LYS A 228 1.28 3.06 -13.95
N PRO A 229 1.47 4.38 -14.13
CA PRO A 229 1.93 5.26 -13.05
C PRO A 229 1.02 5.26 -11.82
N GLU A 230 -0.30 5.20 -12.04
CA GLU A 230 -1.32 5.23 -11.00
C GLU A 230 -2.33 4.11 -11.22
N VAL A 231 -2.65 3.39 -10.15
CA VAL A 231 -3.64 2.31 -10.10
C VAL A 231 -4.82 2.79 -9.29
N TRP A 232 -5.91 3.10 -9.97
CA TRP A 232 -7.17 3.50 -9.35
C TRP A 232 -8.16 2.35 -9.38
N THR A 233 -8.78 2.08 -8.25
CA THR A 233 -9.81 1.04 -8.10
C THR A 233 -11.22 1.55 -8.35
N SER A 234 -11.39 2.88 -8.41
CA SER A 234 -12.64 3.57 -8.74
C SER A 234 -12.37 4.73 -9.69
N PHE A 235 -12.99 4.67 -10.88
CA PHE A 235 -12.89 5.77 -11.86
C PHE A 235 -13.53 7.05 -11.34
N THR A 236 -14.69 6.93 -10.69
CA THR A 236 -15.40 8.07 -10.10
C THR A 236 -14.53 8.78 -9.06
N MET A 237 -13.89 8.02 -8.14
CA MET A 237 -13.00 8.60 -7.14
C MET A 237 -11.74 9.21 -7.74
N ARG A 238 -11.20 8.63 -8.81
CA ARG A 238 -10.11 9.25 -9.55
C ARG A 238 -10.51 10.64 -10.07
N LEU A 239 -11.70 10.75 -10.68
CA LEU A 239 -12.19 12.04 -11.20
C LEU A 239 -12.42 13.04 -10.07
N ILE A 240 -13.11 12.64 -9.00
CA ILE A 240 -13.36 13.50 -7.83
C ILE A 240 -12.04 13.97 -7.21
N SER A 241 -11.10 13.07 -7.00
CA SER A 241 -9.79 13.38 -6.42
C SER A 241 -9.00 14.37 -7.30
N THR A 242 -9.09 14.22 -8.63
CA THR A 242 -8.45 15.14 -9.58
C THR A 242 -9.09 16.53 -9.52
N LEU A 243 -10.43 16.60 -9.46
CA LEU A 243 -11.15 17.86 -9.32
C LEU A 243 -10.84 18.56 -8.00
N PHE A 244 -10.79 17.83 -6.89
CA PHE A 244 -10.46 18.40 -5.59
C PHE A 244 -9.02 18.90 -5.51
N SER A 245 -8.08 18.22 -6.17
CA SER A 245 -6.69 18.69 -6.28
C SER A 245 -6.58 19.96 -7.14
N ALA A 246 -7.37 20.06 -8.22
CA ALA A 246 -7.36 21.21 -9.11
C ALA A 246 -8.10 22.43 -8.53
N PHE A 247 -9.13 22.17 -7.72
CA PHE A 247 -10.01 23.19 -7.15
C PHE A 247 -10.19 22.99 -5.63
N PRO A 248 -9.19 23.31 -4.79
CA PRO A 248 -9.20 23.02 -3.35
C PRO A 248 -10.38 23.63 -2.58
N ARG A 249 -10.90 24.78 -3.05
CA ARG A 249 -12.06 25.43 -2.43
C ARG A 249 -13.33 24.59 -2.51
N PHE A 250 -13.48 23.77 -3.56
CA PHE A 250 -14.62 22.85 -3.69
C PHE A 250 -14.52 21.68 -2.70
N ALA A 251 -13.32 21.18 -2.41
CA ALA A 251 -13.13 20.11 -1.44
C ALA A 251 -13.71 20.48 -0.06
N GLY A 252 -13.48 21.71 0.40
CA GLY A 252 -13.98 22.20 1.68
C GLY A 252 -15.51 22.30 1.82
N LEU A 253 -16.26 22.28 0.70
CA LEU A 253 -17.73 22.27 0.72
C LEU A 253 -18.31 20.86 0.93
N PHE A 254 -17.57 19.83 0.57
CA PHE A 254 -18.02 18.43 0.62
C PHE A 254 -17.44 17.62 1.79
N THR A 255 -16.48 18.19 2.54
CA THR A 255 -15.83 17.55 3.69
C THR A 255 -16.27 18.14 5.05
N ARG A 256 -17.40 18.82 5.07
CA ARG A 256 -18.03 19.33 6.31
C ARG A 256 -18.87 18.28 7.01
#